data_eeecee49ea0b56324433223d4f9b4251
#
_entry.id   eeecee49ea0b56324433223d4f9b4251
#
_cell.length_a   1.000
_cell.length_b   1.000
_cell.length_c   1.000
_cell.angle_alpha   90.00
_cell.angle_beta   90.00
_cell.angle_gamma   90.00
#
_symmetry.space_group_name_H-M   'P 1'
#
loop_
_entity.id
_entity.type
_entity.pdbx_description
1 polymer ?
#
loop_
_entity_poly.entity_id
_entity_poly.type
_entity_poly.pdbx_seq_one_letter_code
_entity_poly.pdbx_strand_id
1 'polypeptide(L)'
;RIGARQSHEFFDPANAEASLVRHDLAMEVLDRTIAWLRRKGDVAIYDATNDTRERRDEIRRRCNAAGIDLFFIENVCSDEEMVESNIRATKIGSPDYANQDPEAAADDFRHRIKHYEKTYEQVGDDEGGYIRRVDAGARVEVNQLQGYLPSRLVSFLMNLHLSERLIWLTRHGESIYNIS
;
A
#
# COMPACT_ATOMS: atom_id res chain seq x y z
N ARG A 1 10.57 17.49 -11.25
CA ARG A 1 10.97 16.65 -10.10
C ARG A 1 10.76 17.47 -8.85
N ILE A 2 9.87 17.05 -7.97
CA ILE A 2 9.88 17.51 -6.58
C ILE A 2 11.18 16.94 -5.98
N GLY A 3 11.99 17.80 -5.36
CA GLY A 3 13.24 17.38 -4.74
C GLY A 3 12.99 16.38 -3.62
N ALA A 4 13.95 15.51 -3.34
CA ALA A 4 13.99 14.72 -2.11
C ALA A 4 13.97 15.67 -0.89
N ARG A 5 13.38 15.23 0.23
CA ARG A 5 13.25 15.96 1.51
C ARG A 5 12.11 16.97 1.54
N GLN A 6 10.89 16.47 1.54
CA GLN A 6 9.72 17.27 1.85
C GLN A 6 9.36 17.05 3.34
N SER A 7 9.19 18.17 4.07
CA SER A 7 8.70 18.12 5.47
C SER A 7 7.23 17.69 5.50
N HIS A 8 6.74 17.31 6.68
CA HIS A 8 5.32 16.96 6.88
C HIS A 8 4.34 18.04 6.41
N GLU A 9 4.75 19.32 6.40
CA GLU A 9 3.94 20.46 5.93
C GLU A 9 3.58 20.34 4.44
N PHE A 10 4.43 19.72 3.63
CA PHE A 10 4.12 19.42 2.24
C PHE A 10 2.95 18.44 2.10
N PHE A 11 2.69 17.64 3.13
CA PHE A 11 1.61 16.65 3.16
C PHE A 11 0.37 17.14 3.91
N ASP A 12 0.41 18.35 4.48
CA ASP A 12 -0.74 18.94 5.14
C ASP A 12 -1.89 19.19 4.14
N PRO A 13 -3.11 18.67 4.41
CA PRO A 13 -4.28 18.93 3.58
C PRO A 13 -4.63 20.42 3.46
N ALA A 14 -4.31 21.21 4.48
CA ALA A 14 -4.52 22.66 4.46
C ALA A 14 -3.56 23.39 3.50
N ASN A 15 -2.47 22.77 3.07
CA ASN A 15 -1.55 23.31 2.07
C ASN A 15 -2.08 23.01 0.65
N ALA A 16 -2.96 23.90 0.16
CA ALA A 16 -3.62 23.73 -1.13
C ALA A 16 -2.65 23.65 -2.32
N GLU A 17 -1.57 24.45 -2.30
CA GLU A 17 -0.57 24.45 -3.38
C GLU A 17 0.16 23.10 -3.44
N ALA A 18 0.66 22.61 -2.28
CA ALA A 18 1.31 21.31 -2.22
C ALA A 18 0.35 20.17 -2.58
N SER A 19 -0.92 20.29 -2.22
CA SER A 19 -1.96 19.30 -2.57
C SER A 19 -2.18 19.21 -4.07
N LEU A 20 -2.25 20.33 -4.78
CA LEU A 20 -2.34 20.38 -6.24
C LEU A 20 -1.11 19.76 -6.89
N VAL A 21 0.09 20.14 -6.46
CA VAL A 21 1.34 19.57 -6.99
C VAL A 21 1.41 18.06 -6.81
N ARG A 22 1.02 17.54 -5.63
CA ARG A 22 0.96 16.09 -5.39
C ARG A 22 -0.07 15.41 -6.28
N HIS A 23 -1.24 16.03 -6.46
CA HIS A 23 -2.29 15.52 -7.33
C HIS A 23 -1.81 15.42 -8.78
N ASP A 24 -1.29 16.50 -9.34
CA ASP A 24 -0.84 16.57 -10.74
C ASP A 24 0.26 15.54 -11.03
N LEU A 25 1.24 15.45 -10.16
CA LEU A 25 2.31 14.45 -10.30
C LEU A 25 1.78 13.02 -10.26
N ALA A 26 0.86 12.75 -9.35
CA ALA A 26 0.29 11.42 -9.24
C ALA A 26 -0.52 11.06 -10.49
N MET A 27 -1.29 12.01 -11.04
CA MET A 27 -2.04 11.80 -12.27
C MET A 27 -1.11 11.65 -13.49
N GLU A 28 -0.02 12.40 -13.57
CA GLU A 28 0.99 12.22 -14.60
C GLU A 28 1.60 10.80 -14.56
N VAL A 29 1.97 10.32 -13.36
CA VAL A 29 2.51 8.96 -13.19
C VAL A 29 1.48 7.91 -13.57
N LEU A 30 0.21 8.09 -13.20
CA LEU A 30 -0.88 7.21 -13.58
C LEU A 30 -1.03 7.14 -15.11
N ASP A 31 -1.05 8.27 -15.79
CA ASP A 31 -1.19 8.32 -17.25
C ASP A 31 -0.01 7.63 -17.96
N ARG A 32 1.20 7.81 -17.43
CA ARG A 32 2.40 7.09 -17.94
C ARG A 32 2.30 5.59 -17.70
N THR A 33 1.77 5.17 -16.56
CA THR A 33 1.54 3.75 -16.22
C THR A 33 0.50 3.14 -17.16
N ILE A 34 -0.61 3.81 -17.40
CA ILE A 34 -1.65 3.42 -18.35
C ILE A 34 -1.06 3.30 -19.78
N ALA A 35 -0.29 4.30 -20.20
CA ALA A 35 0.34 4.28 -21.52
C ALA A 35 1.36 3.13 -21.67
N TRP A 36 2.04 2.74 -20.59
CA TRP A 36 2.95 1.60 -20.60
C TRP A 36 2.18 0.27 -20.68
N LEU A 37 1.13 0.09 -19.86
CA LEU A 37 0.26 -1.10 -19.90
C LEU A 37 -0.34 -1.33 -21.29
N ARG A 38 -0.83 -0.27 -21.93
CA ARG A 38 -1.42 -0.36 -23.29
C ARG A 38 -0.43 -0.77 -24.38
N ARG A 39 0.86 -0.61 -24.16
CA ARG A 39 1.88 -0.91 -25.18
C ARG A 39 2.55 -2.27 -24.99
N LYS A 40 2.87 -2.64 -23.77
CA LYS A 40 3.69 -3.83 -23.51
C LYS A 40 3.66 -4.35 -22.07
N GLY A 41 2.87 -3.74 -21.21
CA GLY A 41 2.80 -4.15 -19.80
C GLY A 41 1.63 -5.11 -19.58
N ASP A 42 1.83 -6.12 -18.76
CA ASP A 42 0.77 -7.03 -18.35
C ASP A 42 0.14 -6.61 -17.02
N VAL A 43 0.97 -6.13 -16.07
CA VAL A 43 0.55 -5.74 -14.73
C VAL A 43 1.37 -4.55 -14.27
N ALA A 44 0.74 -3.61 -13.59
CA ALA A 44 1.40 -2.50 -12.93
C ALA A 44 0.89 -2.33 -11.50
N ILE A 45 1.76 -1.87 -10.62
CA ILE A 45 1.40 -1.43 -9.28
C ILE A 45 1.54 0.09 -9.24
N TYR A 46 0.43 0.77 -8.98
CA TYR A 46 0.40 2.21 -8.76
C TYR A 46 0.40 2.48 -7.25
N ASP A 47 1.60 2.65 -6.70
CA ASP A 47 1.82 2.89 -5.28
C ASP A 47 1.74 4.38 -4.97
N ALA A 48 0.66 4.78 -4.32
CA ALA A 48 0.41 6.14 -3.86
C ALA A 48 -0.56 6.11 -2.67
N THR A 49 -0.76 7.25 -2.02
CA THR A 49 -1.62 7.33 -0.83
C THR A 49 -3.07 6.98 -1.16
N ASN A 50 -3.62 7.52 -2.26
CA ASN A 50 -4.97 7.26 -2.77
C ASN A 50 -6.06 7.26 -1.69
N ASP A 51 -5.91 8.16 -0.72
CA ASP A 51 -6.62 8.20 0.57
C ASP A 51 -8.06 8.67 0.47
N THR A 52 -8.42 9.44 -0.56
CA THR A 52 -9.79 9.94 -0.75
C THR A 52 -10.55 9.16 -1.82
N ARG A 53 -11.87 9.08 -1.65
CA ARG A 53 -12.76 8.49 -2.64
C ARG A 53 -12.69 9.22 -3.98
N GLU A 54 -12.68 10.56 -3.96
CA GLU A 54 -12.58 11.39 -5.16
C GLU A 54 -11.35 11.02 -5.99
N ARG A 55 -10.21 10.83 -5.34
CA ARG A 55 -8.97 10.42 -6.00
C ARG A 55 -9.06 9.02 -6.60
N ARG A 56 -9.63 8.08 -5.87
CA ARG A 56 -9.84 6.70 -6.36
C ARG A 56 -10.83 6.66 -7.53
N ASP A 57 -11.86 7.49 -7.51
CA ASP A 57 -12.82 7.65 -8.62
C ASP A 57 -12.14 8.19 -9.90
N GLU A 58 -11.22 9.14 -9.74
CA GLU A 58 -10.41 9.65 -10.86
C GLU A 58 -9.55 8.54 -11.47
N ILE A 59 -8.85 7.75 -10.62
CA ILE A 59 -8.02 6.61 -11.06
C ILE A 59 -8.89 5.60 -11.80
N ARG A 60 -10.02 5.22 -11.22
CA ARG A 60 -10.96 4.24 -11.79
C ARG A 60 -11.50 4.71 -13.14
N ARG A 61 -11.88 5.97 -13.26
CA ARG A 61 -12.37 6.55 -14.51
C ARG A 61 -11.33 6.50 -15.62
N ARG A 62 -10.07 6.83 -15.32
CA ARG A 62 -8.97 6.78 -16.30
C ARG A 62 -8.64 5.35 -16.72
N CYS A 63 -8.57 4.41 -15.79
CA CYS A 63 -8.33 3.01 -16.09
C CYS A 63 -9.46 2.42 -16.94
N ASN A 64 -10.71 2.67 -16.59
CA ASN A 64 -11.87 2.20 -17.35
C ASN A 64 -11.90 2.78 -18.77
N ALA A 65 -11.60 4.06 -18.94
CA ALA A 65 -11.51 4.70 -20.26
C ALA A 65 -10.41 4.08 -21.13
N ALA A 66 -9.39 3.51 -20.52
CA ALA A 66 -8.28 2.83 -21.20
C ALA A 66 -8.49 1.31 -21.38
N GLY A 67 -9.59 0.75 -20.87
CA GLY A 67 -9.88 -0.69 -20.89
C GLY A 67 -8.93 -1.51 -20.02
N ILE A 68 -8.49 -0.93 -18.87
CA ILE A 68 -7.58 -1.57 -17.94
C ILE A 68 -8.37 -1.98 -16.69
N ASP A 69 -8.27 -3.27 -16.33
CA ASP A 69 -8.83 -3.79 -15.09
C ASP A 69 -8.07 -3.22 -13.89
N LEU A 70 -8.83 -2.76 -12.90
CA LEU A 70 -8.31 -2.15 -11.68
C LEU A 70 -8.92 -2.80 -10.46
N PHE A 71 -8.12 -3.00 -9.44
CA PHE A 71 -8.57 -3.21 -8.07
C PHE A 71 -7.64 -2.51 -7.08
N PHE A 72 -8.15 -2.23 -5.89
CA PHE A 72 -7.39 -1.57 -4.85
C PHE A 72 -6.81 -2.56 -3.83
N ILE A 73 -5.62 -2.26 -3.32
CA ILE A 73 -5.07 -2.93 -2.15
C ILE A 73 -4.98 -1.86 -1.06
N GLU A 74 -5.77 -2.02 -0.03
CA GLU A 74 -5.86 -1.11 1.11
C GLU A 74 -5.18 -1.74 2.33
N ASN A 75 -4.17 -1.06 2.87
CA ASN A 75 -3.51 -1.48 4.11
C ASN A 75 -3.94 -0.54 5.24
N VAL A 76 -4.60 -1.09 6.23
CA VAL A 76 -5.04 -0.38 7.44
C VAL A 76 -4.28 -0.96 8.63
N CYS A 77 -3.72 -0.09 9.45
CA CYS A 77 -3.05 -0.50 10.69
C CYS A 77 -3.57 0.37 11.82
N SER A 78 -4.22 -0.26 12.79
CA SER A 78 -4.73 0.37 14.02
C SER A 78 -3.82 0.10 15.23
N ASP A 79 -2.84 -0.78 15.08
CA ASP A 79 -1.88 -1.13 16.11
C ASP A 79 -0.75 -0.10 16.15
N GLU A 80 -0.77 0.78 17.16
CA GLU A 80 0.21 1.85 17.34
C GLU A 80 1.64 1.33 17.52
N GLU A 81 1.83 0.20 18.20
CA GLU A 81 3.16 -0.40 18.40
C GLU A 81 3.74 -0.89 17.07
N MET A 82 2.89 -1.48 16.23
CA MET A 82 3.26 -1.91 14.88
C MET A 82 3.58 -0.73 13.98
N VAL A 83 2.79 0.34 14.03
CA VAL A 83 3.05 1.60 13.28
C VAL A 83 4.39 2.18 13.69
N GLU A 84 4.66 2.31 14.99
CA GLU A 84 5.93 2.85 15.50
C GLU A 84 7.13 1.98 15.10
N SER A 85 7.00 0.65 15.20
CA SER A 85 8.03 -0.29 14.76
C SER A 85 8.34 -0.12 13.26
N ASN A 86 7.31 0.03 12.42
CA ASN A 86 7.48 0.24 10.98
C ASN A 86 8.13 1.58 10.65
N ILE A 87 7.80 2.65 11.37
CA ILE A 87 8.45 3.96 11.20
C ILE A 87 9.96 3.80 11.43
N ARG A 88 10.35 3.18 12.54
CA ARG A 88 11.76 3.00 12.91
C ARG A 88 12.49 2.06 11.95
N ALA A 89 11.89 0.96 11.57
CA ALA A 89 12.53 -0.05 10.72
C ALA A 89 12.66 0.37 9.25
N THR A 90 11.70 1.13 8.72
CA THR A 90 11.63 1.33 7.27
C THR A 90 11.71 2.80 6.83
N LYS A 91 11.20 3.73 7.62
CA LYS A 91 11.06 5.13 7.18
C LYS A 91 12.28 5.97 7.54
N ILE A 92 12.85 5.80 8.72
CA ILE A 92 14.04 6.54 9.15
C ILE A 92 15.22 6.29 8.19
N GLY A 93 15.37 5.07 7.68
CA GLY A 93 16.41 4.72 6.70
C GLY A 93 16.09 5.10 5.25
N SER A 94 14.93 5.71 4.97
CA SER A 94 14.53 6.05 3.60
C SER A 94 15.31 7.26 3.07
N PRO A 95 15.39 7.43 1.72
CA PRO A 95 16.06 8.59 1.11
C PRO A 95 15.48 9.94 1.54
N ASP A 96 14.20 9.99 1.94
CA ASP A 96 13.54 11.22 2.40
C ASP A 96 14.15 11.75 3.68
N TYR A 97 14.65 10.86 4.55
CA TYR A 97 15.22 11.19 5.86
C TYR A 97 16.73 10.96 5.94
N ALA A 98 17.38 10.71 4.81
CA ALA A 98 18.83 10.50 4.78
C ALA A 98 19.60 11.67 5.44
N ASN A 99 20.44 11.36 6.43
CA ASN A 99 21.22 12.30 7.23
C ASN A 99 20.41 13.22 8.15
N GLN A 100 19.20 12.85 8.53
CA GLN A 100 18.44 13.50 9.59
C GLN A 100 18.63 12.77 10.92
N ASP A 101 18.37 13.47 12.02
CA ASP A 101 18.28 12.83 13.32
C ASP A 101 17.14 11.81 13.33
N PRO A 102 17.34 10.57 13.80
CA PRO A 102 16.33 9.52 13.77
C PRO A 102 15.03 9.87 14.49
N GLU A 103 15.11 10.57 15.64
CA GLU A 103 13.91 10.97 16.39
C GLU A 103 13.15 12.09 15.68
N ALA A 104 13.86 13.08 15.12
CA ALA A 104 13.24 14.12 14.31
C ALA A 104 12.56 13.56 13.05
N ALA A 105 13.17 12.57 12.41
CA ALA A 105 12.60 11.86 11.26
C ALA A 105 11.34 11.07 11.66
N ALA A 106 11.36 10.39 12.81
CA ALA A 106 10.20 9.69 13.33
C ALA A 106 9.05 10.64 13.64
N ASP A 107 9.33 11.78 14.25
CA ASP A 107 8.33 12.81 14.58
C ASP A 107 7.72 13.43 13.32
N ASP A 108 8.53 13.76 12.31
CA ASP A 108 8.01 14.24 11.02
C ASP A 108 7.08 13.21 10.38
N PHE A 109 7.46 11.92 10.41
CA PHE A 109 6.62 10.88 9.84
C PHE A 109 5.30 10.67 10.60
N ARG A 110 5.31 10.76 11.95
CA ARG A 110 4.08 10.73 12.76
C ARG A 110 3.14 11.89 12.40
N HIS A 111 3.68 13.09 12.14
CA HIS A 111 2.88 14.22 11.67
C HIS A 111 2.29 13.98 10.28
N ARG A 112 3.03 13.34 9.36
CA ARG A 112 2.49 12.92 8.05
C ARG A 112 1.32 11.94 8.21
N ILE A 113 1.44 10.95 9.08
CA ILE A 113 0.34 10.01 9.36
C ILE A 113 -0.91 10.77 9.81
N LYS A 114 -0.76 11.68 10.79
CA LYS A 114 -1.88 12.50 11.27
C LYS A 114 -2.52 13.37 10.19
N HIS A 115 -1.76 13.82 9.20
CA HIS A 115 -2.32 14.54 8.06
C HIS A 115 -3.16 13.64 7.17
N TYR A 116 -2.70 12.42 6.90
CA TYR A 116 -3.46 11.44 6.10
C TYR A 116 -4.72 10.94 6.82
N GLU A 117 -4.66 10.72 8.12
CA GLU A 117 -5.83 10.33 8.92
C GLU A 117 -7.00 11.30 8.83
N LYS A 118 -6.73 12.61 8.62
CA LYS A 118 -7.77 13.64 8.47
C LYS A 118 -8.55 13.53 7.17
N THR A 119 -7.94 12.99 6.12
CA THR A 119 -8.51 12.91 4.77
C THR A 119 -8.84 11.49 4.35
N TYR A 120 -8.39 10.50 5.11
CA TYR A 120 -8.58 9.10 4.76
C TYR A 120 -10.05 8.69 4.74
N GLU A 121 -10.47 8.15 3.63
CA GLU A 121 -11.76 7.54 3.39
C GLU A 121 -11.54 6.08 3.01
N GLN A 122 -12.10 5.18 3.82
CA GLN A 122 -12.00 3.74 3.57
C GLN A 122 -12.60 3.38 2.21
N VAL A 123 -11.99 2.42 1.50
CA VAL A 123 -12.52 1.93 0.22
C VAL A 123 -13.89 1.29 0.45
N GLY A 124 -14.90 1.78 -0.26
CA GLY A 124 -16.29 1.29 -0.18
C GLY A 124 -16.54 0.11 -1.12
N ASP A 125 -17.55 -0.70 -0.78
CA ASP A 125 -17.95 -1.87 -1.59
C ASP A 125 -18.43 -1.50 -2.99
N ASP A 126 -18.85 -0.26 -3.19
CA ASP A 126 -19.31 0.30 -4.45
C ASP A 126 -18.16 0.89 -5.32
N GLU A 127 -16.94 0.89 -4.80
CA GLU A 127 -15.77 1.35 -5.55
C GLU A 127 -15.13 0.25 -6.44
N GLY A 128 -15.71 -0.94 -6.48
CA GLY A 128 -15.22 -2.07 -7.28
C GLY A 128 -14.38 -3.07 -6.48
N GLY A 129 -13.47 -3.77 -7.16
CA GLY A 129 -12.66 -4.79 -6.52
C GLY A 129 -11.62 -4.23 -5.55
N TYR A 130 -11.50 -4.82 -4.35
CA TYR A 130 -10.42 -4.49 -3.43
C TYR A 130 -9.99 -5.67 -2.56
N ILE A 131 -8.78 -5.56 -2.04
CA ILE A 131 -8.25 -6.37 -0.94
C ILE A 131 -7.92 -5.41 0.20
N ARG A 132 -8.60 -5.53 1.34
CA ARG A 132 -8.27 -4.78 2.56
C ARG A 132 -7.52 -5.67 3.52
N ARG A 133 -6.34 -5.25 3.90
CA ARG A 133 -5.49 -5.93 4.86
C ARG A 133 -5.40 -5.09 6.13
N VAL A 134 -5.86 -5.64 7.23
CA VAL A 134 -5.91 -4.96 8.53
C VAL A 134 -4.85 -5.55 9.45
N ASP A 135 -4.15 -4.68 10.17
CA ASP A 135 -3.16 -5.00 11.20
C ASP A 135 -2.18 -6.09 10.74
N ALA A 136 -1.44 -5.77 9.66
CA ALA A 136 -0.45 -6.64 9.03
C ALA A 136 -0.98 -8.04 8.62
N GLY A 137 -2.29 -8.16 8.40
CA GLY A 137 -2.92 -9.38 7.94
C GLY A 137 -3.60 -10.19 9.05
N ALA A 138 -3.83 -9.60 10.22
CA ALA A 138 -4.69 -10.20 11.23
C ALA A 138 -6.11 -10.44 10.68
N ARG A 139 -6.56 -9.55 9.77
CA ARG A 139 -7.79 -9.72 8.99
C ARG A 139 -7.53 -9.33 7.53
N VAL A 140 -8.10 -10.09 6.60
CA VAL A 140 -8.10 -9.79 5.17
C VAL A 140 -9.54 -9.82 4.67
N GLU A 141 -9.97 -8.73 4.06
CA GLU A 141 -11.28 -8.59 3.43
C GLU A 141 -11.09 -8.54 1.91
N VAL A 142 -11.95 -9.21 1.16
CA VAL A 142 -11.88 -9.27 -0.30
C VAL A 142 -13.25 -8.94 -0.87
N ASN A 143 -13.31 -7.98 -1.78
CA ASN A 143 -14.53 -7.57 -2.46
C ASN A 143 -14.38 -7.67 -3.96
N GLN A 144 -15.38 -8.28 -4.64
CA GLN A 144 -15.55 -8.31 -6.10
C GLN A 144 -14.30 -8.68 -6.93
N LEU A 145 -13.41 -9.52 -6.41
CA LEU A 145 -12.23 -9.97 -7.13
C LEU A 145 -12.46 -11.31 -7.81
N GLN A 146 -12.15 -11.38 -9.09
CA GLN A 146 -12.25 -12.59 -9.89
C GLN A 146 -10.98 -12.78 -10.75
N GLY A 147 -10.71 -14.03 -11.11
CA GLY A 147 -9.60 -14.37 -11.99
C GLY A 147 -8.34 -14.84 -11.26
N TYR A 148 -7.39 -15.30 -12.07
CA TYR A 148 -6.19 -15.97 -11.57
C TYR A 148 -5.28 -15.04 -10.76
N LEU A 149 -4.91 -13.89 -11.34
CA LEU A 149 -3.95 -12.97 -10.71
C LEU A 149 -4.46 -12.39 -9.38
N PRO A 150 -5.70 -11.85 -9.29
CA PRO A 150 -6.23 -11.38 -8.01
C PRO A 150 -6.28 -12.49 -6.96
N SER A 151 -6.70 -13.71 -7.31
CA SER A 151 -6.74 -14.84 -6.39
C SER A 151 -5.35 -15.22 -5.85
N ARG A 152 -4.33 -15.17 -6.70
CA ARG A 152 -2.93 -15.40 -6.28
C ARG A 152 -2.43 -14.32 -5.35
N LEU A 153 -2.79 -13.06 -5.59
CA LEU A 153 -2.44 -11.94 -4.72
C LEU A 153 -3.13 -12.04 -3.36
N VAL A 154 -4.41 -12.39 -3.31
CA VAL A 154 -5.11 -12.67 -2.04
C VAL A 154 -4.38 -13.76 -1.27
N SER A 155 -4.09 -14.89 -1.90
CA SER A 155 -3.35 -15.99 -1.25
C SER A 155 -1.97 -15.55 -0.76
N PHE A 156 -1.24 -14.77 -1.54
CA PHE A 156 0.06 -14.21 -1.14
C PHE A 156 -0.08 -13.29 0.08
N LEU A 157 -1.00 -12.33 0.05
CA LEU A 157 -1.20 -11.36 1.12
C LEU A 157 -1.68 -12.00 2.43
N MET A 158 -2.50 -13.06 2.35
CA MET A 158 -2.91 -13.83 3.52
C MET A 158 -1.75 -14.59 4.18
N ASN A 159 -0.74 -14.97 3.40
CA ASN A 159 0.44 -15.69 3.88
C ASN A 159 1.67 -14.80 4.12
N LEU A 160 1.53 -13.49 3.86
CA LEU A 160 2.60 -12.53 4.10
C LEU A 160 2.69 -12.21 5.60
N HIS A 161 3.74 -12.71 6.23
CA HIS A 161 4.03 -12.42 7.63
C HIS A 161 5.13 -11.36 7.73
N LEU A 162 4.86 -10.30 8.49
CA LEU A 162 5.80 -9.20 8.72
C LEU A 162 6.67 -9.41 9.98
N SER A 163 6.35 -10.41 10.79
CA SER A 163 7.13 -10.81 11.97
C SER A 163 7.82 -12.14 11.75
N GLU A 164 9.00 -12.31 12.32
CA GLU A 164 9.68 -13.59 12.35
C GLU A 164 8.81 -14.63 13.07
N ARG A 165 8.69 -15.81 12.49
CA ARG A 165 7.97 -16.94 13.06
C ARG A 165 8.85 -18.16 13.07
N LEU A 166 8.81 -18.88 14.17
CA LEU A 166 9.40 -20.22 14.23
C LEU A 166 8.50 -21.20 13.46
N ILE A 167 9.08 -21.86 12.46
CA ILE A 167 8.41 -22.90 11.69
C ILE A 167 8.97 -24.23 12.18
N TRP A 168 8.13 -25.05 12.79
CA TRP A 168 8.47 -26.39 13.19
C TRP A 168 8.11 -27.36 12.07
N LEU A 169 9.12 -27.99 11.49
CA LEU A 169 8.95 -29.07 10.52
C LEU A 169 9.15 -30.39 11.25
N THR A 170 8.12 -31.21 11.31
CA THR A 170 8.20 -32.53 11.89
C THR A 170 7.96 -33.58 10.81
N ARG A 171 8.71 -34.66 10.88
CA ARG A 171 8.46 -35.86 10.09
C ARG A 171 7.84 -36.92 11.01
N HIS A 172 6.96 -37.76 10.48
CA HIS A 172 6.48 -38.94 11.22
C HIS A 172 7.67 -39.83 11.60
N GLY A 173 7.58 -40.50 12.72
CA GLY A 173 8.54 -41.51 13.15
C GLY A 173 8.63 -42.66 12.14
N GLU A 174 9.67 -43.49 12.28
CA GLU A 174 9.76 -44.72 11.50
C GLU A 174 8.49 -45.55 11.70
N SER A 175 7.93 -45.96 10.58
CA SER A 175 6.79 -46.89 10.57
C SER A 175 7.30 -48.29 10.15
N ILE A 176 6.65 -49.32 10.61
CA ILE A 176 6.95 -50.73 10.26
C ILE A 176 6.98 -50.94 8.73
N TYR A 177 6.25 -50.12 7.98
CA TYR A 177 6.24 -50.14 6.50
C TYR A 177 7.53 -49.59 5.85
N ASN A 178 8.38 -48.90 6.60
CA ASN A 178 9.65 -48.35 6.08
C ASN A 178 10.86 -49.23 6.40
N ILE A 179 10.65 -50.39 7.03
CA ILE A 179 11.72 -51.31 7.49
C ILE A 179 11.78 -52.56 6.58
N SER A 180 10.98 -52.63 5.51
CA SER A 180 11.00 -53.77 4.56
C SER A 180 11.81 -53.47 3.33
#